data_fa98045f8bee725f4130bd5efe7f530d
#
_entry.id   fa98045f8bee725f4130bd5efe7f530d
#
_cell.length_a   1.000
_cell.length_b   1.000
_cell.length_c   1.000
_cell.angle_alpha   90.00
_cell.angle_beta   90.00
_cell.angle_gamma   90.00
#
_symmetry.space_group_name_H-M   'P 1'
#
loop_
_entity.id
_entity.type
_entity.pdbx_description
1 polymer ?
#
loop_
_entity_poly.entity_id
_entity_poly.type
_entity_poly.pdbx_seq_one_letter_code
_entity_poly.pdbx_strand_id
1 'polypeptide(L)'
;MSFSSAFLEKIKTSVKISDIVSRHVNWDPKKSNLSKQDFWAPCPFHKEKTASFHVDDTKGFYYCFGCQAKGNVFSFLKEMEGISFFDAVKLLSEKAGIPLENDNDFKRSTTSTEEQKLLNINEAACKFFTKYLFSTKGSIALNYLKDRGLSIDTIKEFKLGLSPSKSDGLINSLKSEGYNEQDIENAGLAYKPENKPLVDRFRNRVMFPISNLNDRVVAFGGRSLNTTYGAKYINSPETKIFRKGSLLFNLRKAQKNSKNDPLV
;
A
#
# COMPACT_ATOMS: atom_id res chain seq x y z
N MET A 1 -7.67 -11.88 -16.76
CA MET A 1 -6.80 -11.73 -17.94
C MET A 1 -5.35 -11.90 -17.51
N SER A 2 -4.59 -12.66 -18.24
CA SER A 2 -3.18 -12.96 -17.98
C SER A 2 -2.35 -12.43 -19.13
N PHE A 3 -1.17 -11.89 -18.84
CA PHE A 3 -0.17 -11.63 -19.87
C PHE A 3 0.19 -12.93 -20.57
N SER A 4 0.52 -12.84 -21.87
CA SER A 4 0.99 -14.03 -22.58
C SER A 4 2.31 -14.54 -21.97
N SER A 5 2.49 -15.86 -21.96
CA SER A 5 3.75 -16.46 -21.49
C SER A 5 4.95 -15.94 -22.27
N ALA A 6 4.77 -15.68 -23.57
CA ALA A 6 5.81 -15.14 -24.44
C ALA A 6 6.22 -13.72 -24.03
N PHE A 7 5.25 -12.87 -23.66
CA PHE A 7 5.51 -11.51 -23.19
C PHE A 7 6.27 -11.50 -21.84
N LEU A 8 5.83 -12.33 -20.90
CA LEU A 8 6.50 -12.46 -19.61
C LEU A 8 7.94 -12.98 -19.75
N GLU A 9 8.16 -13.95 -20.63
CA GLU A 9 9.52 -14.45 -20.90
C GLU A 9 10.38 -13.37 -21.60
N LYS A 10 9.81 -12.59 -22.50
CA LYS A 10 10.51 -11.47 -23.15
C LYS A 10 10.98 -10.43 -22.11
N ILE A 11 10.13 -10.05 -21.17
CA ILE A 11 10.53 -9.15 -20.08
C ILE A 11 11.61 -9.78 -19.21
N LYS A 12 11.41 -11.04 -18.81
CA LYS A 12 12.32 -11.78 -17.94
C LYS A 12 13.74 -11.92 -18.52
N THR A 13 13.85 -12.11 -19.85
CA THR A 13 15.14 -12.18 -20.54
C THR A 13 15.77 -10.82 -20.81
N SER A 14 14.98 -9.74 -20.83
CA SER A 14 15.45 -8.37 -21.07
C SER A 14 15.89 -7.63 -19.81
N VAL A 15 15.56 -8.14 -18.62
CA VAL A 15 15.92 -7.52 -17.34
C VAL A 15 16.71 -8.51 -16.49
N LYS A 16 17.94 -8.14 -16.14
CA LYS A 16 18.74 -8.92 -15.20
C LYS A 16 18.13 -8.83 -13.81
N ILE A 17 17.91 -9.99 -13.18
CA ILE A 17 17.36 -10.03 -11.83
C ILE A 17 18.33 -9.40 -10.82
N SER A 18 19.64 -9.53 -11.03
CA SER A 18 20.66 -8.89 -10.19
C SER A 18 20.55 -7.37 -10.15
N ASP A 19 20.16 -6.71 -11.26
CA ASP A 19 19.97 -5.26 -11.32
C ASP A 19 18.78 -4.76 -10.46
N ILE A 20 17.79 -5.61 -10.25
CA ILE A 20 16.64 -5.33 -9.39
C ILE A 20 17.01 -5.59 -7.94
N VAL A 21 17.62 -6.74 -7.67
CA VAL A 21 17.97 -7.20 -6.34
C VAL A 21 19.08 -6.33 -5.71
N SER A 22 20.02 -5.81 -6.48
CA SER A 22 21.11 -4.94 -6.01
C SER A 22 20.64 -3.66 -5.29
N ARG A 23 19.37 -3.26 -5.48
CA ARG A 23 18.78 -2.12 -4.76
C ARG A 23 18.42 -2.45 -3.31
N HIS A 24 18.37 -3.73 -2.96
CA HIS A 24 17.91 -4.25 -1.67
C HIS A 24 18.99 -4.98 -0.89
N VAL A 25 20.10 -5.37 -1.54
CA VAL A 25 21.18 -6.12 -0.93
C VAL A 25 22.55 -5.62 -1.37
N ASN A 26 23.57 -5.88 -0.54
CA ASN A 26 24.98 -5.72 -0.91
C ASN A 26 25.55 -7.09 -1.27
N TRP A 27 26.10 -7.24 -2.47
CA TRP A 27 26.67 -8.48 -2.94
C TRP A 27 27.93 -8.85 -2.14
N ASP A 28 28.03 -10.12 -1.76
CA ASP A 28 29.27 -10.68 -1.17
C ASP A 28 30.34 -10.82 -2.26
N PRO A 29 31.44 -10.04 -2.21
CA PRO A 29 32.44 -10.04 -3.27
C PRO A 29 33.29 -11.33 -3.31
N LYS A 30 33.29 -12.13 -2.21
CA LYS A 30 34.04 -13.38 -2.14
C LYS A 30 33.27 -14.55 -2.72
N LYS A 31 31.94 -14.53 -2.61
CA LYS A 31 31.05 -15.58 -3.10
C LYS A 31 30.52 -15.33 -4.49
N SER A 32 30.35 -14.06 -4.86
CA SER A 32 29.79 -13.68 -6.17
C SER A 32 30.80 -13.81 -7.29
N ASN A 33 30.35 -14.23 -8.47
CA ASN A 33 31.14 -14.33 -9.68
C ASN A 33 30.48 -13.59 -10.83
N LEU A 34 30.91 -12.35 -11.08
CA LEU A 34 30.37 -11.46 -12.11
C LEU A 34 30.46 -12.05 -13.52
N SER A 35 31.56 -12.78 -13.85
CA SER A 35 31.74 -13.38 -15.18
C SER A 35 30.77 -14.55 -15.42
N LYS A 36 30.30 -15.21 -14.37
CA LYS A 36 29.31 -16.28 -14.41
C LYS A 36 27.89 -15.76 -14.18
N GLN A 37 27.73 -14.45 -13.94
CA GLN A 37 26.43 -13.83 -13.59
C GLN A 37 25.76 -14.48 -12.37
N ASP A 38 26.57 -14.85 -11.38
CA ASP A 38 26.25 -15.59 -10.18
C ASP A 38 26.53 -14.69 -8.96
N PHE A 39 25.49 -14.35 -8.21
CA PHE A 39 25.54 -13.34 -7.17
C PHE A 39 25.07 -13.90 -5.84
N TRP A 40 25.76 -13.52 -4.77
CA TRP A 40 25.46 -13.96 -3.41
C TRP A 40 25.38 -12.76 -2.46
N ALA A 41 24.40 -12.78 -1.55
CA ALA A 41 24.20 -11.75 -0.53
C ALA A 41 23.58 -12.32 0.74
N PRO A 42 23.60 -11.58 1.86
CA PRO A 42 22.64 -11.82 2.95
C PRO A 42 21.21 -11.67 2.44
N CYS A 43 20.32 -12.53 2.92
CA CYS A 43 18.94 -12.58 2.43
C CYS A 43 18.15 -11.35 2.82
N PRO A 44 17.42 -10.71 1.89
CA PRO A 44 16.57 -9.56 2.21
C PRO A 44 15.23 -9.95 2.87
N PHE A 45 14.84 -11.24 2.83
CA PHE A 45 13.57 -11.72 3.37
C PHE A 45 13.65 -12.18 4.83
N HIS A 46 14.86 -12.44 5.36
CA HIS A 46 15.07 -12.79 6.78
C HIS A 46 16.40 -12.24 7.29
N LYS A 47 16.49 -12.02 8.60
CA LYS A 47 17.71 -11.49 9.23
C LYS A 47 18.81 -12.56 9.26
N GLU A 48 19.93 -12.29 8.59
CA GLU A 48 21.16 -13.08 8.64
C GLU A 48 22.39 -12.23 8.37
N LYS A 49 23.59 -12.76 8.71
CA LYS A 49 24.86 -12.10 8.44
C LYS A 49 25.65 -12.78 7.33
N THR A 50 25.30 -14.01 7.00
CA THR A 50 26.00 -14.84 6.01
C THR A 50 25.30 -14.75 4.67
N ALA A 51 26.06 -14.73 3.57
CA ALA A 51 25.48 -14.72 2.23
C ALA A 51 24.91 -16.11 1.91
N SER A 52 23.59 -16.27 2.11
CA SER A 52 22.80 -17.46 1.78
C SER A 52 21.80 -17.23 0.64
N PHE A 53 21.63 -15.98 0.24
CA PHE A 53 20.74 -15.60 -0.86
C PHE A 53 21.51 -15.58 -2.17
N HIS A 54 21.12 -16.47 -3.07
CA HIS A 54 21.74 -16.69 -4.37
C HIS A 54 20.87 -16.15 -5.49
N VAL A 55 21.48 -15.45 -6.45
CA VAL A 55 20.84 -14.90 -7.65
C VAL A 55 21.64 -15.34 -8.87
N ASP A 56 20.98 -15.95 -9.84
CA ASP A 56 21.54 -16.42 -11.10
C ASP A 56 20.84 -15.69 -12.26
N ASP A 57 21.55 -14.74 -12.88
CA ASP A 57 21.01 -13.98 -14.00
C ASP A 57 20.82 -14.81 -15.27
N THR A 58 21.64 -15.86 -15.46
CA THR A 58 21.55 -16.73 -16.66
C THR A 58 20.26 -17.53 -16.65
N LYS A 59 19.79 -17.90 -15.46
CA LYS A 59 18.54 -18.64 -15.25
C LYS A 59 17.38 -17.74 -14.84
N GLY A 60 17.65 -16.48 -14.51
CA GLY A 60 16.64 -15.48 -14.13
C GLY A 60 15.90 -15.81 -12.83
N PHE A 61 16.57 -16.41 -11.84
CA PHE A 61 15.95 -16.78 -10.59
C PHE A 61 16.78 -16.40 -9.37
N TYR A 62 16.14 -16.41 -8.19
CA TYR A 62 16.80 -16.35 -6.89
C TYR A 62 16.37 -17.52 -6.02
N TYR A 63 17.28 -17.89 -5.09
CA TYR A 63 17.02 -18.89 -4.06
C TYR A 63 17.77 -18.54 -2.78
N CYS A 64 17.12 -18.60 -1.64
CA CYS A 64 17.73 -18.46 -0.33
C CYS A 64 17.91 -19.82 0.33
N PHE A 65 19.15 -20.21 0.65
CA PHE A 65 19.45 -21.47 1.33
C PHE A 65 19.11 -21.44 2.83
N GLY A 66 18.86 -20.23 3.42
CA GLY A 66 18.44 -20.08 4.80
C GLY A 66 16.93 -20.24 4.99
N CYS A 67 16.12 -19.38 4.34
CA CYS A 67 14.67 -19.40 4.51
C CYS A 67 13.89 -20.07 3.37
N GLN A 68 14.58 -20.59 2.35
CA GLN A 68 14.02 -21.25 1.16
C GLN A 68 13.15 -20.36 0.27
N ALA A 69 13.18 -19.03 0.47
CA ALA A 69 12.54 -18.08 -0.45
C ALA A 69 13.13 -18.26 -1.86
N LYS A 70 12.28 -18.37 -2.86
CA LYS A 70 12.67 -18.63 -4.25
C LYS A 70 11.69 -17.99 -5.22
N GLY A 71 12.21 -17.60 -6.39
CA GLY A 71 11.34 -17.04 -7.42
C GLY A 71 12.13 -16.38 -8.55
N ASN A 72 11.43 -15.63 -9.36
CA ASN A 72 11.98 -14.82 -10.45
C ASN A 72 11.86 -13.32 -10.13
N VAL A 73 12.23 -12.46 -11.07
CA VAL A 73 12.18 -11.00 -10.90
C VAL A 73 10.79 -10.47 -10.53
N PHE A 74 9.71 -11.07 -11.04
CA PHE A 74 8.34 -10.67 -10.70
C PHE A 74 8.00 -11.06 -9.25
N SER A 75 8.33 -12.28 -8.84
CA SER A 75 8.14 -12.75 -7.47
C SER A 75 8.92 -11.90 -6.48
N PHE A 76 10.17 -11.55 -6.83
CA PHE A 76 11.02 -10.73 -6.00
C PHE A 76 10.39 -9.36 -5.72
N LEU A 77 9.95 -8.65 -6.76
CA LEU A 77 9.30 -7.35 -6.62
C LEU A 77 8.00 -7.44 -5.82
N LYS A 78 7.21 -8.49 -6.06
CA LYS A 78 5.97 -8.73 -5.30
C LYS A 78 6.24 -8.90 -3.80
N GLU A 79 7.25 -9.66 -3.43
CA GLU A 79 7.57 -9.98 -2.03
C GLU A 79 8.32 -8.83 -1.33
N MET A 80 9.27 -8.18 -2.03
CA MET A 80 10.08 -7.10 -1.46
C MET A 80 9.36 -5.76 -1.43
N GLU A 81 8.68 -5.41 -2.52
CA GLU A 81 8.04 -4.09 -2.65
C GLU A 81 6.54 -4.14 -2.37
N GLY A 82 5.95 -5.32 -2.13
CA GLY A 82 4.53 -5.49 -1.84
C GLY A 82 3.60 -5.07 -2.99
N ILE A 83 4.14 -4.98 -4.22
CA ILE A 83 3.37 -4.60 -5.40
C ILE A 83 2.63 -5.78 -6.00
N SER A 84 1.57 -5.51 -6.77
CA SER A 84 0.85 -6.56 -7.47
C SER A 84 1.74 -7.16 -8.58
N PHE A 85 1.44 -8.41 -9.00
CA PHE A 85 2.12 -9.02 -10.15
C PHE A 85 2.03 -8.14 -11.39
N PHE A 86 0.90 -7.51 -11.59
CA PHE A 86 0.64 -6.58 -12.67
C PHE A 86 1.56 -5.34 -12.61
N ASP A 87 1.67 -4.70 -11.45
CA ASP A 87 2.54 -3.53 -11.25
C ASP A 87 4.02 -3.91 -11.45
N ALA A 88 4.41 -5.12 -11.02
CA ALA A 88 5.75 -5.65 -11.27
C ALA A 88 6.01 -5.83 -12.79
N VAL A 89 5.04 -6.38 -13.54
CA VAL A 89 5.15 -6.52 -15.00
C VAL A 89 5.26 -5.16 -15.66
N LYS A 90 4.44 -4.19 -15.27
CA LYS A 90 4.47 -2.83 -15.80
C LYS A 90 5.83 -2.16 -15.56
N LEU A 91 6.32 -2.20 -14.32
CA LEU A 91 7.60 -1.60 -13.94
C LEU A 91 8.77 -2.22 -14.74
N LEU A 92 8.77 -3.53 -14.89
CA LEU A 92 9.82 -4.24 -15.63
C LEU A 92 9.72 -4.03 -17.14
N SER A 93 8.51 -3.93 -17.67
CA SER A 93 8.22 -3.60 -19.07
C SER A 93 8.74 -2.19 -19.42
N GLU A 94 8.45 -1.19 -18.58
CA GLU A 94 8.99 0.17 -18.73
C GLU A 94 10.52 0.17 -18.66
N LYS A 95 11.11 -0.57 -17.70
CA LYS A 95 12.57 -0.68 -17.58
C LYS A 95 13.22 -1.39 -18.76
N ALA A 96 12.55 -2.38 -19.33
CA ALA A 96 13.02 -3.12 -20.51
C ALA A 96 12.79 -2.38 -21.84
N GLY A 97 12.06 -1.26 -21.84
CA GLY A 97 11.63 -0.58 -23.07
C GLY A 97 10.68 -1.40 -23.94
N ILE A 98 9.98 -2.37 -23.36
CA ILE A 98 9.03 -3.25 -24.06
C ILE A 98 7.64 -2.68 -23.87
N PRO A 99 6.92 -2.28 -24.92
CA PRO A 99 5.54 -1.81 -24.78
C PRO A 99 4.65 -2.94 -24.28
N LEU A 100 3.72 -2.58 -23.40
CA LEU A 100 2.77 -3.54 -22.83
C LEU A 100 1.86 -4.13 -23.93
N GLU A 101 1.60 -5.43 -23.87
CA GLU A 101 0.60 -6.05 -24.75
C GLU A 101 -0.78 -5.48 -24.39
N ASN A 102 -1.43 -4.78 -25.34
CA ASN A 102 -2.79 -4.22 -25.25
C ASN A 102 -3.02 -3.06 -24.25
N ASP A 103 -2.59 -1.87 -24.62
CA ASP A 103 -2.87 -0.63 -23.87
C ASP A 103 -4.38 -0.35 -23.66
N ASN A 104 -5.26 -0.88 -24.49
CA ASN A 104 -6.72 -0.69 -24.39
C ASN A 104 -7.41 -1.63 -23.38
N ASP A 105 -6.89 -2.83 -23.17
CA ASP A 105 -7.35 -3.75 -22.09
C ASP A 105 -6.78 -3.34 -20.72
N PHE A 106 -5.73 -2.54 -20.74
CA PHE A 106 -4.97 -2.08 -19.59
C PHE A 106 -5.75 -1.13 -18.67
N LYS A 107 -6.56 -0.26 -19.23
CA LYS A 107 -7.42 0.66 -18.46
C LYS A 107 -8.54 -0.08 -17.73
N ARG A 108 -8.79 -1.36 -18.04
CA ARG A 108 -9.87 -2.18 -17.48
C ARG A 108 -9.44 -3.24 -16.45
N SER A 109 -8.14 -3.59 -16.32
CA SER A 109 -7.73 -4.80 -15.56
C SER A 109 -6.75 -4.60 -14.41
N THR A 110 -6.47 -3.37 -13.99
CA THR A 110 -5.46 -3.12 -12.94
C THR A 110 -5.92 -3.44 -11.52
N THR A 111 -7.22 -3.60 -11.34
CA THR A 111 -7.84 -3.92 -10.05
C THR A 111 -9.15 -4.60 -10.41
N SER A 112 -9.58 -5.64 -9.69
CA SER A 112 -10.94 -6.17 -9.91
C SER A 112 -11.92 -5.00 -9.82
N THR A 113 -13.01 -5.04 -10.56
CA THR A 113 -14.03 -3.96 -10.52
C THR A 113 -14.44 -3.66 -9.09
N GLU A 114 -14.42 -4.66 -8.23
CA GLU A 114 -14.72 -4.56 -6.80
C GLU A 114 -13.63 -3.84 -6.01
N GLU A 115 -12.36 -4.19 -6.20
CA GLU A 115 -11.24 -3.49 -5.53
C GLU A 115 -11.15 -2.02 -5.95
N GLN A 116 -11.34 -1.72 -7.24
CA GLN A 116 -11.40 -0.35 -7.73
C GLN A 116 -12.54 0.43 -7.07
N LYS A 117 -13.68 -0.21 -6.85
CA LYS A 117 -14.82 0.37 -6.15
C LYS A 117 -14.48 0.68 -4.69
N LEU A 118 -13.84 -0.26 -3.98
CA LEU A 118 -13.40 -0.05 -2.60
C LEU A 118 -12.37 1.08 -2.49
N LEU A 119 -11.42 1.17 -3.42
CA LEU A 119 -10.46 2.28 -3.48
C LEU A 119 -11.17 3.63 -3.68
N ASN A 120 -12.16 3.70 -4.56
CA ASN A 120 -12.91 4.92 -4.81
C ASN A 120 -13.73 5.35 -3.58
N ILE A 121 -14.34 4.39 -2.88
CA ILE A 121 -15.08 4.65 -1.63
C ILE A 121 -14.14 5.20 -0.55
N ASN A 122 -12.96 4.62 -0.38
CA ASN A 122 -11.97 5.12 0.58
C ASN A 122 -11.45 6.52 0.23
N GLU A 123 -11.25 6.82 -1.06
CA GLU A 123 -10.87 8.18 -1.48
C GLU A 123 -12.01 9.18 -1.21
N ALA A 124 -13.27 8.82 -1.46
CA ALA A 124 -14.44 9.64 -1.13
C ALA A 124 -14.53 9.88 0.39
N ALA A 125 -14.37 8.85 1.20
CA ALA A 125 -14.32 8.95 2.65
C ALA A 125 -13.17 9.86 3.14
N CYS A 126 -11.98 9.74 2.54
CA CYS A 126 -10.84 10.60 2.86
C CYS A 126 -11.17 12.09 2.59
N LYS A 127 -11.75 12.39 1.43
CA LYS A 127 -12.19 13.75 1.08
C LYS A 127 -13.24 14.27 2.08
N PHE A 128 -14.20 13.43 2.43
CA PHE A 128 -15.23 13.77 3.42
C PHE A 128 -14.63 14.12 4.78
N PHE A 129 -13.75 13.26 5.33
CA PHE A 129 -13.10 13.49 6.62
C PHE A 129 -12.23 14.76 6.61
N THR A 130 -11.47 14.97 5.54
CA THR A 130 -10.63 16.18 5.39
C THR A 130 -11.51 17.43 5.32
N LYS A 131 -12.55 17.43 4.51
CA LYS A 131 -13.51 18.55 4.43
C LYS A 131 -14.17 18.83 5.78
N TYR A 132 -14.54 17.79 6.51
CA TYR A 132 -15.16 17.93 7.83
C TYR A 132 -14.18 18.52 8.87
N LEU A 133 -12.90 18.13 8.84
CA LEU A 133 -11.88 18.71 9.71
C LEU A 133 -11.70 20.22 9.50
N PHE A 134 -11.73 20.68 8.25
CA PHE A 134 -11.58 22.09 7.90
C PHE A 134 -12.89 22.89 7.95
N SER A 135 -14.02 22.28 8.36
CA SER A 135 -15.26 22.98 8.61
C SER A 135 -15.29 23.63 10.00
N THR A 136 -16.29 24.49 10.26
CA THR A 136 -16.51 25.07 11.61
C THR A 136 -16.67 24.01 12.69
N LYS A 137 -17.22 22.83 12.35
CA LYS A 137 -17.41 21.70 13.28
C LYS A 137 -16.10 20.98 13.62
N GLY A 138 -15.06 21.15 12.83
CA GLY A 138 -13.75 20.55 13.02
C GLY A 138 -12.74 21.40 13.80
N SER A 139 -13.11 22.64 14.20
CA SER A 139 -12.19 23.60 14.83
C SER A 139 -11.45 23.03 16.06
N ILE A 140 -12.12 22.30 16.92
CA ILE A 140 -11.53 21.69 18.12
C ILE A 140 -10.45 20.67 17.72
N ALA A 141 -10.74 19.81 16.73
CA ALA A 141 -9.81 18.81 16.25
C ALA A 141 -8.61 19.45 15.52
N LEU A 142 -8.87 20.49 14.75
CA LEU A 142 -7.84 21.25 14.05
C LEU A 142 -6.88 21.94 15.01
N ASN A 143 -7.39 22.58 16.07
CA ASN A 143 -6.58 23.19 17.11
C ASN A 143 -5.77 22.12 17.87
N TYR A 144 -6.41 21.01 18.21
CA TYR A 144 -5.70 19.88 18.81
C TYR A 144 -4.50 19.40 17.98
N LEU A 145 -4.63 19.33 16.65
CA LEU A 145 -3.50 18.96 15.77
C LEU A 145 -2.41 20.02 15.76
N LYS A 146 -2.79 21.31 15.75
CA LYS A 146 -1.83 22.42 15.83
C LYS A 146 -1.07 22.44 17.16
N ASP A 147 -1.77 22.22 18.27
CA ASP A 147 -1.17 22.14 19.63
C ASP A 147 -0.20 20.95 19.75
N ARG A 148 -0.34 19.95 18.87
CA ARG A 148 0.62 18.86 18.71
C ARG A 148 1.78 19.16 17.77
N GLY A 149 1.92 20.40 17.31
CA GLY A 149 3.01 20.86 16.47
C GLY A 149 2.82 20.61 14.97
N LEU A 150 1.63 20.20 14.52
CA LEU A 150 1.37 19.97 13.10
C LEU A 150 1.01 21.29 12.40
N SER A 151 1.73 21.63 11.35
CA SER A 151 1.38 22.75 10.47
C SER A 151 0.14 22.43 9.63
N ILE A 152 -0.54 23.45 9.15
CA ILE A 152 -1.68 23.30 8.22
C ILE A 152 -1.25 22.56 6.95
N ASP A 153 -0.04 22.85 6.45
CA ASP A 153 0.49 22.22 5.25
C ASP A 153 0.74 20.73 5.48
N THR A 154 1.31 20.35 6.64
CA THR A 154 1.44 18.94 7.04
C THR A 154 0.08 18.25 7.14
N ILE A 155 -0.92 18.89 7.78
CA ILE A 155 -2.27 18.33 7.91
C ILE A 155 -2.89 18.06 6.53
N LYS A 156 -2.73 18.98 5.57
CA LYS A 156 -3.21 18.84 4.20
C LYS A 156 -2.43 17.80 3.42
N GLU A 157 -1.11 17.82 3.52
CA GLU A 157 -0.23 16.87 2.83
C GLU A 157 -0.52 15.43 3.21
N PHE A 158 -0.73 15.18 4.51
CA PHE A 158 -1.09 13.85 5.02
C PHE A 158 -2.59 13.56 4.93
N LYS A 159 -3.37 14.46 4.34
CA LYS A 159 -4.84 14.32 4.18
C LYS A 159 -5.55 13.97 5.50
N LEU A 160 -5.07 14.53 6.63
CA LEU A 160 -5.69 14.27 7.92
C LEU A 160 -7.13 14.75 7.91
N GLY A 161 -7.99 14.07 8.64
CA GLY A 161 -9.43 14.35 8.68
C GLY A 161 -10.03 14.25 10.06
N LEU A 162 -11.33 14.46 10.12
CA LEU A 162 -12.15 14.26 11.31
C LEU A 162 -13.41 13.48 10.94
N SER A 163 -13.70 12.41 11.68
CA SER A 163 -14.99 11.73 11.57
C SER A 163 -16.05 12.44 12.47
N PRO A 164 -17.28 12.62 11.97
CA PRO A 164 -18.37 13.17 12.76
C PRO A 164 -18.68 12.34 14.01
N SER A 165 -19.37 12.94 14.97
CA SER A 165 -19.90 12.22 16.15
C SER A 165 -21.15 11.40 15.84
N LYS A 166 -21.90 11.77 14.77
CA LYS A 166 -23.10 11.03 14.32
C LYS A 166 -22.72 9.63 13.85
N SER A 167 -23.65 8.70 14.05
CA SER A 167 -23.46 7.28 13.71
C SER A 167 -23.61 6.94 12.22
N ASP A 168 -24.04 7.88 11.40
CA ASP A 168 -24.41 7.72 9.98
C ASP A 168 -23.91 8.86 9.09
N GLY A 169 -23.04 9.73 9.61
CA GLY A 169 -22.62 10.93 8.90
C GLY A 169 -21.83 10.64 7.63
N LEU A 170 -20.91 9.68 7.68
CA LEU A 170 -20.15 9.23 6.50
C LEU A 170 -21.04 8.41 5.57
N ILE A 171 -21.82 7.46 6.14
CA ILE A 171 -22.72 6.60 5.35
C ILE A 171 -23.65 7.45 4.48
N ASN A 172 -24.30 8.47 5.05
CA ASN A 172 -25.20 9.33 4.31
C ASN A 172 -24.49 10.12 3.21
N SER A 173 -23.28 10.61 3.46
CA SER A 173 -22.47 11.28 2.45
C SER A 173 -22.13 10.33 1.29
N LEU A 174 -21.65 9.14 1.58
CA LEU A 174 -21.27 8.15 0.55
C LEU A 174 -22.50 7.66 -0.23
N LYS A 175 -23.65 7.48 0.43
CA LYS A 175 -24.91 7.13 -0.26
C LYS A 175 -25.37 8.24 -1.21
N SER A 176 -25.18 9.49 -0.85
CA SER A 176 -25.50 10.62 -1.75
C SER A 176 -24.56 10.69 -2.98
N GLU A 177 -23.37 10.09 -2.89
CA GLU A 177 -22.44 9.92 -4.00
C GLU A 177 -22.68 8.63 -4.82
N GLY A 178 -23.74 7.87 -4.50
CA GLY A 178 -24.17 6.68 -5.23
C GLY A 178 -23.58 5.35 -4.74
N TYR A 179 -22.87 5.33 -3.60
CA TYR A 179 -22.37 4.08 -3.02
C TYR A 179 -23.45 3.37 -2.21
N ASN A 180 -23.55 2.04 -2.32
CA ASN A 180 -24.48 1.24 -1.53
C ASN A 180 -23.90 0.84 -0.17
N GLU A 181 -24.75 0.42 0.76
CA GLU A 181 -24.38 0.06 2.14
C GLU A 181 -23.39 -1.11 2.20
N GLN A 182 -23.57 -2.12 1.36
CA GLN A 182 -22.68 -3.29 1.32
C GLN A 182 -21.27 -2.91 0.90
N ASP A 183 -21.11 -2.03 -0.07
CA ASP A 183 -19.79 -1.58 -0.52
C ASP A 183 -19.10 -0.74 0.55
N ILE A 184 -19.85 0.10 1.28
CA ILE A 184 -19.35 0.92 2.40
C ILE A 184 -18.87 0.02 3.56
N GLU A 185 -19.61 -1.05 3.86
CA GLU A 185 -19.23 -2.05 4.85
C GLU A 185 -18.00 -2.84 4.39
N ASN A 186 -17.97 -3.30 3.15
CA ASN A 186 -16.83 -4.03 2.55
C ASN A 186 -15.55 -3.17 2.52
N ALA A 187 -15.67 -1.85 2.41
CA ALA A 187 -14.55 -0.90 2.53
C ALA A 187 -14.05 -0.72 3.98
N GLY A 188 -14.73 -1.33 4.97
CA GLY A 188 -14.37 -1.24 6.38
C GLY A 188 -14.66 0.11 7.03
N LEU A 189 -15.54 0.91 6.42
CA LEU A 189 -15.92 2.26 6.88
C LEU A 189 -17.15 2.25 7.79
N ALA A 190 -17.95 1.22 7.69
CA ALA A 190 -19.14 1.00 8.49
C ALA A 190 -19.22 -0.46 8.95
N TYR A 191 -20.11 -0.73 9.88
CA TYR A 191 -20.44 -2.09 10.33
C TYR A 191 -21.91 -2.15 10.75
N LYS A 192 -22.50 -3.32 10.65
CA LYS A 192 -23.89 -3.56 11.03
C LYS A 192 -23.95 -4.28 12.38
N PRO A 193 -24.32 -3.58 13.49
CA PRO A 193 -24.57 -4.24 14.77
C PRO A 193 -25.81 -5.17 14.65
N GLU A 194 -25.86 -6.18 15.50
CA GLU A 194 -26.98 -7.11 15.55
C GLU A 194 -28.32 -6.36 15.76
N ASN A 195 -29.29 -6.61 14.89
CA ASN A 195 -30.61 -5.99 14.87
C ASN A 195 -30.64 -4.45 14.83
N LYS A 196 -29.60 -3.81 14.28
CA LYS A 196 -29.49 -2.35 14.15
C LYS A 196 -29.16 -1.95 12.70
N PRO A 197 -29.47 -0.70 12.31
CA PRO A 197 -29.01 -0.17 11.02
C PRO A 197 -27.47 -0.11 10.95
N LEU A 198 -26.95 0.01 9.75
CA LEU A 198 -25.52 0.22 9.48
C LEU A 198 -25.05 1.51 10.18
N VAL A 199 -23.90 1.46 10.82
CA VAL A 199 -23.32 2.60 11.55
C VAL A 199 -21.88 2.87 11.14
N ASP A 200 -21.48 4.14 11.17
CA ASP A 200 -20.11 4.56 10.90
C ASP A 200 -19.15 3.91 11.90
N ARG A 201 -18.08 3.31 11.37
CA ARG A 201 -17.02 2.69 12.19
C ARG A 201 -16.22 3.72 12.97
N PHE A 202 -15.95 4.85 12.36
CA PHE A 202 -15.18 5.93 12.97
C PHE A 202 -16.11 7.08 13.37
N ARG A 203 -16.08 7.41 14.67
CA ARG A 203 -16.93 8.48 15.22
C ARG A 203 -16.11 9.34 16.18
N ASN A 204 -16.16 10.65 15.98
CA ASN A 204 -15.45 11.63 16.82
C ASN A 204 -13.95 11.34 16.94
N ARG A 205 -13.28 11.06 15.78
CA ARG A 205 -11.86 10.69 15.73
C ARG A 205 -11.11 11.52 14.70
N VAL A 206 -9.90 11.91 15.04
CA VAL A 206 -8.92 12.35 14.05
C VAL A 206 -8.57 11.15 13.16
N MET A 207 -8.67 11.36 11.86
CA MET A 207 -8.51 10.32 10.85
C MET A 207 -7.17 10.43 10.15
N PHE A 208 -6.49 9.30 10.05
CA PHE A 208 -5.20 9.12 9.39
C PHE A 208 -5.40 8.15 8.23
N PRO A 209 -5.41 8.62 6.97
CA PRO A 209 -5.53 7.73 5.83
C PRO A 209 -4.26 6.88 5.68
N ILE A 210 -4.45 5.59 5.41
CA ILE A 210 -3.38 4.64 5.12
C ILE A 210 -3.41 4.40 3.62
N SER A 211 -2.32 4.73 2.93
CA SER A 211 -2.21 4.58 1.48
C SER A 211 -1.29 3.42 1.12
N ASN A 212 -1.59 2.78 -0.01
CA ASN A 212 -0.70 1.80 -0.63
C ASN A 212 0.47 2.49 -1.38
N LEU A 213 1.35 1.70 -1.99
CA LEU A 213 2.49 2.20 -2.77
C LEU A 213 2.09 3.04 -4.00
N ASN A 214 0.84 2.95 -4.45
CA ASN A 214 0.28 3.76 -5.53
C ASN A 214 -0.42 5.05 -5.05
N ASP A 215 -0.19 5.48 -3.79
CA ASP A 215 -0.85 6.63 -3.15
C ASP A 215 -2.39 6.53 -3.06
N ARG A 216 -2.98 5.34 -3.26
CA ARG A 216 -4.41 5.11 -3.11
C ARG A 216 -4.74 4.80 -1.66
N VAL A 217 -5.76 5.44 -1.10
CA VAL A 217 -6.21 5.20 0.26
C VAL A 217 -6.86 3.82 0.36
N VAL A 218 -6.32 2.95 1.19
CA VAL A 218 -6.78 1.55 1.38
C VAL A 218 -7.42 1.31 2.73
N ALA A 219 -7.13 2.16 3.73
CA ALA A 219 -7.64 2.03 5.09
C ALA A 219 -7.50 3.34 5.86
N PHE A 220 -7.93 3.34 7.11
CA PHE A 220 -7.81 4.46 8.03
C PHE A 220 -7.40 3.99 9.43
N GLY A 221 -6.57 4.81 10.08
CA GLY A 221 -6.42 4.86 11.52
C GLY A 221 -7.28 5.99 12.10
N GLY A 222 -7.91 5.78 13.24
CA GLY A 222 -8.73 6.79 13.90
C GLY A 222 -8.33 6.98 15.36
N ARG A 223 -7.86 8.19 15.74
CA ARG A 223 -7.54 8.56 17.12
C ARG A 223 -8.71 9.27 17.77
N SER A 224 -9.18 8.76 18.91
CA SER A 224 -10.23 9.43 19.68
C SER A 224 -9.77 10.79 20.22
N LEU A 225 -10.62 11.80 20.10
CA LEU A 225 -10.42 13.10 20.75
C LEU A 225 -10.83 13.04 22.23
N ASN A 226 -11.73 12.12 22.59
CA ASN A 226 -12.15 11.89 23.96
C ASN A 226 -11.57 10.58 24.47
N THR A 227 -10.79 10.63 25.56
CA THR A 227 -10.12 9.47 26.15
C THR A 227 -10.98 8.74 27.18
N THR A 228 -12.16 9.27 27.51
CA THR A 228 -13.01 8.74 28.59
C THR A 228 -13.75 7.46 28.20
N TYR A 229 -14.03 7.26 26.90
CA TYR A 229 -14.81 6.11 26.43
C TYR A 229 -14.19 5.48 25.18
N GLY A 230 -13.91 4.19 25.26
CA GLY A 230 -13.47 3.37 24.14
C GLY A 230 -11.97 3.41 23.85
N ALA A 231 -11.54 2.65 22.86
CA ALA A 231 -10.14 2.55 22.49
C ALA A 231 -9.59 3.89 21.96
N LYS A 232 -8.42 4.30 22.46
CA LYS A 232 -7.70 5.51 22.03
C LYS A 232 -7.43 5.52 20.53
N TYR A 233 -7.05 4.38 19.98
CA TYR A 233 -6.84 4.17 18.54
C TYR A 233 -7.66 2.99 18.03
N ILE A 234 -8.24 3.12 16.85
CA ILE A 234 -8.85 2.03 16.09
C ILE A 234 -8.39 2.12 14.65
N ASN A 235 -8.25 0.97 13.99
CA ASN A 235 -7.93 0.88 12.57
C ASN A 235 -9.10 0.27 11.79
N SER A 236 -9.08 0.45 10.47
CA SER A 236 -9.93 -0.32 9.57
C SER A 236 -9.77 -1.83 9.84
N PRO A 237 -10.82 -2.63 9.61
CA PRO A 237 -10.69 -4.09 9.60
C PRO A 237 -9.87 -4.53 8.39
N GLU A 238 -9.53 -5.82 8.33
CA GLU A 238 -9.05 -6.45 7.10
C GLU A 238 -10.10 -6.32 5.99
N THR A 239 -9.66 -5.97 4.79
CA THR A 239 -10.51 -5.87 3.60
C THR A 239 -9.80 -6.49 2.39
N LYS A 240 -10.47 -6.58 1.25
CA LYS A 240 -9.82 -7.06 0.01
C LYS A 240 -8.63 -6.21 -0.42
N ILE A 241 -8.60 -4.92 -0.03
CA ILE A 241 -7.56 -3.95 -0.39
C ILE A 241 -6.61 -3.58 0.77
N PHE A 242 -6.83 -4.12 1.98
CA PHE A 242 -6.03 -3.82 3.16
C PHE A 242 -5.81 -5.03 4.04
N ARG A 243 -4.55 -5.34 4.34
CA ARG A 243 -4.12 -6.32 5.35
C ARG A 243 -3.21 -5.64 6.37
N LYS A 244 -3.57 -5.76 7.65
CA LYS A 244 -2.73 -5.27 8.76
C LYS A 244 -1.37 -6.00 8.73
N GLY A 245 -0.31 -5.26 8.98
CA GLY A 245 1.05 -5.83 8.98
C GLY A 245 1.72 -5.95 7.61
N SER A 246 0.98 -5.81 6.50
CA SER A 246 1.56 -5.78 5.15
C SER A 246 1.87 -4.38 4.63
N LEU A 247 1.40 -3.34 5.32
CA LEU A 247 1.59 -1.93 4.94
C LEU A 247 2.10 -1.12 6.12
N LEU A 248 3.24 -0.46 5.95
CA LEU A 248 3.72 0.57 6.87
C LEU A 248 3.05 1.90 6.53
N PHE A 249 2.62 2.61 7.58
CA PHE A 249 2.09 3.97 7.43
C PHE A 249 3.13 4.86 6.75
N ASN A 250 2.72 5.57 5.70
CA ASN A 250 3.54 6.55 4.98
C ASN A 250 4.80 5.98 4.27
N LEU A 251 4.87 4.68 4.01
CA LEU A 251 6.04 4.01 3.42
C LEU A 251 6.50 4.68 2.12
N ARG A 252 5.59 5.02 1.22
CA ARG A 252 5.93 5.64 -0.07
C ARG A 252 6.57 7.03 0.07
N LYS A 253 6.05 7.87 0.99
CA LYS A 253 6.66 9.19 1.23
C LYS A 253 8.02 9.07 1.89
N ALA A 254 8.17 8.12 2.81
CA ALA A 254 9.45 7.81 3.41
C ALA A 254 10.47 7.37 2.35
N GLN A 255 10.10 6.46 1.44
CA GLN A 255 10.96 6.03 0.33
C GLN A 255 11.35 7.18 -0.63
N LYS A 256 10.44 8.11 -0.89
CA LYS A 256 10.75 9.28 -1.75
C LYS A 256 11.75 10.25 -1.10
N ASN A 257 11.70 10.38 0.22
CA ASN A 257 12.52 11.34 0.97
C ASN A 257 13.85 10.73 1.43
N SER A 258 13.95 9.41 1.55
CA SER A 258 15.17 8.69 1.95
C SER A 258 16.02 8.27 0.77
N LYS A 259 16.33 9.19 -0.17
CA LYS A 259 17.11 8.84 -1.38
C LYS A 259 18.49 8.23 -1.08
N ASN A 260 19.04 8.40 0.12
CA ASN A 260 20.37 7.94 0.51
C ASN A 260 20.47 7.29 1.91
N ASP A 261 19.41 7.25 2.70
CA ASP A 261 19.45 6.66 4.05
C ASP A 261 18.53 5.44 4.13
N PRO A 262 18.98 4.35 4.77
CA PRO A 262 18.12 3.19 5.01
C PRO A 262 16.93 3.61 5.90
N LEU A 263 15.75 3.14 5.55
CA LEU A 263 14.58 3.28 6.43
C LEU A 263 14.83 2.46 7.70
N VAL A 264 14.93 3.12 8.83
CA VAL A 264 15.10 2.52 10.16
C VAL A 264 13.74 2.11 10.71
#